data_6effa2cd2dda0db77c066cd7c4cf3ffc
#
_entry.id   6effa2cd2dda0db77c066cd7c4cf3ffc
#
_cell.length_a   1.000
_cell.length_b   1.000
_cell.length_c   1.000
_cell.angle_alpha   90.00
_cell.angle_beta   90.00
_cell.angle_gamma   90.00
#
_symmetry.space_group_name_H-M   'P 1'
#
loop_
_entity.id
_entity.type
_entity.pdbx_description
1 polymer ?
#
loop_
_entity_poly.entity_id
_entity_poly.type
_entity_poly.pdbx_seq_one_letter_code
_entity_poly.pdbx_strand_id
1 'polypeptide(L)'
;MTILLYGTNMRKIRLLILSFLTISFFIFSNSSFAAEQTITFKVDGMYCSACPAMVKKALINVDGVKDATVSYSKKTAVVTFEDTKTDTKSLIQATTKAGYQASVIN
;
A
#
# COMPACT_ATOMS: atom_id res chain seq x y z
N MET A 1 44.21 32.32 -27.01
CA MET A 1 44.07 30.88 -27.25
C MET A 1 43.35 30.15 -26.12
N THR A 2 43.65 30.45 -24.88
CA THR A 2 42.95 29.84 -23.71
C THR A 2 41.48 30.19 -23.63
N ILE A 3 41.05 31.34 -24.10
CA ILE A 3 39.65 31.78 -24.08
C ILE A 3 38.77 30.99 -25.08
N LEU A 4 39.32 30.61 -26.24
CA LEU A 4 38.62 29.81 -27.24
C LEU A 4 38.43 28.36 -26.81
N LEU A 5 39.39 27.78 -26.12
CA LEU A 5 39.31 26.47 -25.52
C LEU A 5 38.29 26.43 -24.35
N TYR A 6 38.20 27.52 -23.61
CA TYR A 6 37.26 27.66 -22.53
C TYR A 6 35.80 27.75 -23.04
N GLY A 7 35.60 28.41 -24.18
CA GLY A 7 34.27 28.51 -24.80
C GLY A 7 33.73 27.19 -25.34
N THR A 8 34.61 26.35 -25.87
CA THR A 8 34.21 25.01 -26.36
C THR A 8 33.92 24.05 -25.22
N ASN A 9 34.63 24.14 -24.14
CA ASN A 9 34.40 23.32 -22.96
C ASN A 9 33.10 23.68 -22.23
N MET A 10 32.73 24.93 -22.19
CA MET A 10 31.49 25.39 -21.59
C MET A 10 30.25 24.84 -22.32
N ARG A 11 30.30 24.74 -23.65
CA ARG A 11 29.19 24.14 -24.42
C ARG A 11 29.04 22.66 -24.11
N LYS A 12 30.13 21.92 -24.02
CA LYS A 12 30.15 20.51 -23.67
C LYS A 12 29.69 20.29 -22.24
N ILE A 13 30.12 21.12 -21.31
CA ILE A 13 29.73 21.06 -19.90
C ILE A 13 28.24 21.39 -19.74
N ARG A 14 27.70 22.36 -20.46
CA ARG A 14 26.25 22.66 -20.43
C ARG A 14 25.42 21.54 -20.98
N LEU A 15 25.84 20.90 -22.04
CA LEU A 15 25.19 19.72 -22.61
C LEU A 15 25.23 18.53 -21.63
N LEU A 16 26.36 18.33 -20.95
CA LEU A 16 26.49 17.28 -19.94
C LEU A 16 25.63 17.56 -18.70
N ILE A 17 25.55 18.79 -18.25
CA ILE A 17 24.73 19.20 -17.10
C ILE A 17 23.25 19.06 -17.45
N LEU A 18 22.83 19.42 -18.65
CA LEU A 18 21.46 19.24 -19.13
C LEU A 18 21.10 17.76 -19.24
N SER A 19 22.03 16.92 -19.67
CA SER A 19 21.85 15.47 -19.72
C SER A 19 21.75 14.87 -18.32
N PHE A 20 22.54 15.36 -17.38
CA PHE A 20 22.49 14.92 -15.98
C PHE A 20 21.19 15.33 -15.29
N LEU A 21 20.68 16.51 -15.58
CA LEU A 21 19.40 17.00 -15.05
C LEU A 21 18.21 16.19 -15.57
N THR A 22 18.24 15.76 -16.82
CA THR A 22 17.18 14.93 -17.39
C THR A 22 17.19 13.51 -16.83
N ILE A 23 18.37 12.95 -16.58
CA ILE A 23 18.51 11.62 -15.95
C ILE A 23 18.07 11.65 -14.48
N SER A 24 18.38 12.73 -13.76
CA SER A 24 17.96 12.90 -12.36
C SER A 24 16.45 13.01 -12.23
N PHE A 25 15.77 13.56 -13.20
CA PHE A 25 14.31 13.65 -13.20
C PHE A 25 13.66 12.29 -13.45
N PHE A 26 14.33 11.41 -14.21
CA PHE A 26 13.81 10.06 -14.50
C PHE A 26 13.93 9.08 -13.31
N ILE A 27 14.94 9.30 -12.45
CA ILE A 27 15.15 8.44 -11.28
C ILE A 27 14.13 8.72 -10.17
N PHE A 28 13.54 9.92 -10.13
CA PHE A 28 12.54 10.29 -9.14
C PHE A 28 11.13 9.77 -9.46
N SER A 29 10.92 9.18 -10.66
CA SER A 29 9.61 8.60 -11.04
C SER A 29 9.39 7.18 -10.51
N ASN A 30 10.31 6.63 -9.74
CA ASN A 30 10.05 5.43 -8.98
C ASN A 30 9.36 5.77 -7.66
N SER A 31 8.22 6.44 -7.75
CA SER A 31 7.26 6.32 -6.69
C SER A 31 6.78 4.88 -6.73
N SER A 32 7.35 4.05 -5.90
CA SER A 32 6.79 2.74 -5.62
C SER A 32 5.39 2.97 -5.08
N PHE A 33 4.40 2.88 -5.94
CA PHE A 33 3.03 2.81 -5.50
C PHE A 33 2.91 1.55 -4.65
N ALA A 34 2.75 1.73 -3.34
CA ALA A 34 2.30 0.66 -2.49
C ALA A 34 1.04 0.08 -3.14
N ALA A 35 1.10 -1.17 -3.58
CA ALA A 35 -0.03 -1.78 -4.26
C ALA A 35 -1.15 -1.98 -3.24
N GLU A 36 -2.23 -1.26 -3.46
CA GLU A 36 -3.43 -1.37 -2.66
C GLU A 36 -4.21 -2.60 -3.12
N GLN A 37 -4.50 -3.50 -2.20
CA GLN A 37 -5.25 -4.72 -2.47
C GLN A 37 -6.54 -4.75 -1.67
N THR A 38 -7.58 -5.29 -2.29
CA THR A 38 -8.87 -5.52 -1.64
C THR A 38 -9.15 -7.01 -1.63
N ILE A 39 -9.39 -7.55 -0.45
CA ILE A 39 -9.73 -8.97 -0.28
C ILE A 39 -11.01 -9.11 0.53
N THR A 40 -11.71 -10.21 0.30
CA THR A 40 -12.93 -10.57 1.03
C THR A 40 -12.68 -11.80 1.89
N PHE A 41 -13.01 -11.69 3.17
CA PHE A 41 -12.95 -12.79 4.12
C PHE A 41 -14.36 -13.25 4.48
N LYS A 42 -14.52 -14.54 4.65
CA LYS A 42 -15.65 -15.09 5.40
C LYS A 42 -15.29 -15.07 6.88
N VAL A 43 -16.14 -14.48 7.69
CA VAL A 43 -15.91 -14.35 9.14
C VAL A 43 -16.93 -15.20 9.88
N ASP A 44 -16.44 -16.19 10.61
CA ASP A 44 -17.27 -17.05 11.44
C ASP A 44 -17.39 -16.49 12.86
N GLY A 45 -18.51 -16.74 13.51
CA GLY A 45 -18.73 -16.33 14.90
C GLY A 45 -19.41 -14.99 15.11
N MET A 46 -19.86 -14.33 14.05
CA MET A 46 -20.64 -13.08 14.16
C MET A 46 -22.10 -13.37 14.47
N TYR A 47 -22.42 -13.61 15.73
CA TYR A 47 -23.80 -13.94 16.17
C TYR A 47 -24.52 -12.76 16.83
N CYS A 48 -23.87 -11.61 17.00
CA CYS A 48 -24.48 -10.44 17.63
C CYS A 48 -24.43 -9.23 16.71
N SER A 49 -25.32 -8.27 16.93
CA SER A 49 -25.36 -7.05 16.11
C SER A 49 -24.14 -6.14 16.27
N ALA A 50 -23.43 -6.25 17.40
CA ALA A 50 -22.20 -5.50 17.65
C ALA A 50 -20.94 -6.19 17.10
N CYS A 51 -21.01 -7.46 16.73
CA CYS A 51 -19.87 -8.24 16.27
C CYS A 51 -19.21 -7.66 15.01
N PRO A 52 -19.95 -7.19 13.99
CA PRO A 52 -19.33 -6.56 12.82
C PRO A 52 -18.48 -5.35 13.17
N ALA A 53 -18.91 -4.53 14.12
CA ALA A 53 -18.15 -3.37 14.58
C ALA A 53 -16.83 -3.78 15.25
N MET A 54 -16.84 -4.86 16.02
CA MET A 54 -15.63 -5.39 16.66
C MET A 54 -14.63 -5.95 15.65
N VAL A 55 -15.11 -6.68 14.65
CA VAL A 55 -14.28 -7.21 13.57
C VAL A 55 -13.68 -6.06 12.76
N LYS A 56 -14.48 -5.06 12.41
CA LYS A 56 -14.02 -3.88 11.71
C LYS A 56 -12.92 -3.17 12.48
N LYS A 57 -13.11 -2.95 13.77
CA LYS A 57 -12.13 -2.30 14.64
C LYS A 57 -10.82 -3.10 14.70
N ALA A 58 -10.90 -4.42 14.82
CA ALA A 58 -9.72 -5.28 14.83
C ALA A 58 -8.93 -5.18 13.53
N LEU A 59 -9.61 -5.13 12.39
CA LEU A 59 -8.98 -5.01 11.08
C LEU A 59 -8.36 -3.63 10.87
N ILE A 60 -9.05 -2.56 11.23
CA ILE A 60 -8.55 -1.18 11.07
C ILE A 60 -7.33 -0.92 11.94
N ASN A 61 -7.20 -1.58 13.08
CA ASN A 61 -6.04 -1.45 13.96
C ASN A 61 -4.76 -2.09 13.40
N VAL A 62 -4.86 -2.88 12.34
CA VAL A 62 -3.69 -3.44 11.68
C VAL A 62 -3.02 -2.37 10.82
N ASP A 63 -1.71 -2.18 11.00
CA ASP A 63 -0.95 -1.24 10.18
C ASP A 63 -1.01 -1.65 8.70
N GLY A 64 -1.28 -0.67 7.84
CA GLY A 64 -1.41 -0.89 6.41
C GLY A 64 -2.84 -1.09 5.92
N VAL A 65 -3.80 -1.29 6.82
CA VAL A 65 -5.23 -1.34 6.46
C VAL A 65 -5.76 0.07 6.25
N LYS A 66 -6.31 0.32 5.08
CA LYS A 66 -6.92 1.61 4.73
C LYS A 66 -8.39 1.67 5.10
N ASP A 67 -9.12 0.60 4.82
CA ASP A 67 -10.54 0.51 5.09
C ASP A 67 -10.97 -0.93 5.30
N ALA A 68 -12.06 -1.11 6.03
CA ALA A 68 -12.67 -2.41 6.24
C ALA A 68 -14.18 -2.25 6.30
N THR A 69 -14.90 -3.04 5.51
CA THR A 69 -16.35 -3.09 5.49
C THR A 69 -16.79 -4.48 5.91
N VAL A 70 -17.54 -4.58 6.99
CA VAL A 70 -18.01 -5.85 7.54
C VAL A 70 -19.52 -5.94 7.37
N SER A 71 -19.99 -7.03 6.77
CA SER A 71 -21.40 -7.32 6.58
C SER A 71 -21.86 -8.43 7.54
N TYR A 72 -22.79 -8.11 8.40
CA TYR A 72 -23.39 -9.07 9.30
C TYR A 72 -24.27 -10.08 8.56
N SER A 73 -25.06 -9.62 7.61
CA SER A 73 -25.98 -10.48 6.85
C SER A 73 -25.26 -11.50 5.98
N LYS A 74 -24.13 -11.08 5.39
CA LYS A 74 -23.31 -11.96 4.54
C LYS A 74 -22.21 -12.68 5.31
N LYS A 75 -21.95 -12.27 6.54
CA LYS A 75 -20.85 -12.76 7.39
C LYS A 75 -19.49 -12.65 6.69
N THR A 76 -19.29 -11.54 6.02
CA THR A 76 -18.08 -11.26 5.25
C THR A 76 -17.44 -9.95 5.69
N ALA A 77 -16.14 -9.84 5.50
CA ALA A 77 -15.38 -8.62 5.70
C ALA A 77 -14.60 -8.32 4.42
N VAL A 78 -14.78 -7.13 3.88
CA VAL A 78 -14.01 -6.62 2.73
C VAL A 78 -12.96 -5.68 3.27
N VAL A 79 -11.69 -5.97 3.04
CA VAL A 79 -10.57 -5.20 3.57
C VAL A 79 -9.72 -4.67 2.44
N THR A 80 -9.48 -3.37 2.48
CA THR A 80 -8.53 -2.71 1.58
C THR A 80 -7.28 -2.38 2.37
N PHE A 81 -6.13 -2.87 1.91
CA PHE A 81 -4.85 -2.71 2.60
C PHE A 81 -3.70 -2.52 1.62
N GLU A 82 -2.59 -1.98 2.14
CA GLU A 82 -1.33 -1.87 1.40
C GLU A 82 -0.50 -3.14 1.59
N ASP A 83 -0.23 -3.85 0.51
CA ASP A 83 0.50 -5.13 0.54
C ASP A 83 1.97 -4.99 0.94
N THR A 84 2.52 -3.79 0.87
CA THR A 84 3.87 -3.48 1.35
C THR A 84 3.96 -3.39 2.87
N LYS A 85 2.85 -3.17 3.57
CA LYS A 85 2.80 -2.97 5.03
C LYS A 85 2.22 -4.15 5.76
N THR A 86 1.27 -4.84 5.17
CA THR A 86 0.61 -6.00 5.80
C THR A 86 0.27 -7.04 4.73
N ASP A 87 -0.13 -8.21 5.19
CA ASP A 87 -0.53 -9.32 4.34
C ASP A 87 -1.84 -9.95 4.84
N THR A 88 -2.37 -10.86 4.03
CA THR A 88 -3.59 -11.61 4.34
C THR A 88 -3.48 -12.37 5.65
N LYS A 89 -2.33 -12.97 5.92
CA LYS A 89 -2.08 -13.74 7.14
C LYS A 89 -2.19 -12.88 8.39
N SER A 90 -1.62 -11.67 8.35
CA SER A 90 -1.70 -10.71 9.47
C SER A 90 -3.13 -10.28 9.74
N LEU A 91 -3.93 -10.10 8.69
CA LEU A 91 -5.36 -9.75 8.82
C LEU A 91 -6.16 -10.88 9.46
N ILE A 92 -5.93 -12.13 9.07
CA ILE A 92 -6.54 -13.31 9.66
C ILE A 92 -6.15 -13.45 11.14
N GLN A 93 -4.91 -13.21 11.48
CA GLN A 93 -4.44 -13.23 12.88
C GLN A 93 -5.14 -12.17 13.72
N ALA A 94 -5.33 -10.96 13.17
CA ALA A 94 -6.02 -9.88 13.88
C ALA A 94 -7.48 -10.24 14.20
N THR A 95 -8.20 -10.83 13.25
CA THR A 95 -9.58 -11.29 13.48
C THR A 95 -9.63 -12.47 14.45
N THR A 96 -8.68 -13.37 14.38
CA THR A 96 -8.58 -14.52 15.30
C THR A 96 -8.34 -14.06 16.74
N LYS A 97 -7.48 -13.06 16.93
CA LYS A 97 -7.22 -12.46 18.26
C LYS A 97 -8.47 -11.79 18.82
N ALA A 98 -9.32 -11.24 17.98
CA ALA A 98 -10.60 -10.67 18.40
C ALA A 98 -11.66 -11.73 18.72
N GLY A 99 -11.38 -13.02 18.49
CA GLY A 99 -12.29 -14.12 18.75
C GLY A 99 -13.09 -14.58 17.53
N TYR A 100 -12.74 -14.13 16.34
CA TYR A 100 -13.46 -14.46 15.10
C TYR A 100 -12.52 -15.15 14.13
N GLN A 101 -12.95 -16.29 13.60
CA GLN A 101 -12.20 -16.98 12.55
C GLN A 101 -12.52 -16.39 11.19
N ALA A 102 -11.50 -16.07 10.43
CA ALA A 102 -11.63 -15.53 9.08
C ALA A 102 -10.93 -16.44 8.08
N SER A 103 -11.57 -16.61 6.92
CA SER A 103 -11.00 -17.34 5.80
C SER A 103 -11.20 -16.55 4.51
N VAL A 104 -10.22 -16.60 3.63
CA VAL A 104 -10.27 -15.89 2.33
C VAL A 104 -11.23 -16.65 1.42
N ILE A 105 -12.18 -15.91 0.82
CA ILE A 105 -13.15 -16.47 -0.13
C ILE A 105 -13.00 -15.88 -1.53
N ASN A 106 -12.07 -14.97 -1.71
CA ASN A 106 -11.81 -14.31 -2.98
C ASN A 106 -10.48 -14.79 -3.56
#